data_4d736de9f133b4be3f0842052bc57ecf
#
_entry.id   4d736de9f133b4be3f0842052bc57ecf
#
_cell.length_a   1.000
_cell.length_b   1.000
_cell.length_c   1.000
_cell.angle_alpha   90.00
_cell.angle_beta   90.00
_cell.angle_gamma   90.00
#
_symmetry.space_group_name_H-M   'P 1'
#
loop_
_entity.id
_entity.type
_entity.pdbx_description
1 polymer ?
#
loop_
_entity_poly.entity_id
_entity_poly.type
_entity_poly.pdbx_seq_one_letter_code
_entity_poly.pdbx_strand_id
1 'polypeptide(L)'
;MVVDIGYFVLLCLLGGVLAWIDLDRGIIPDWLNLAIAGLGLSKALLVGDASAGLEVAAEGAAIGIVFWLLRRLYFAYRKVQGLGLGDVKFLAAAGIWVGVAGLPVLLMVAALTALLCAGVMQLAGHRLNARTSLPFGPFLAIGLLFVSALQLHWSCC
;
A
#
# COMPACT_ATOMS: atom_id res chain seq x y z
N MET A 1 -5.30 -21.82 -6.56
CA MET A 1 -4.15 -21.51 -7.44
C MET A 1 -4.51 -20.62 -8.63
N VAL A 2 -5.35 -21.07 -9.61
CA VAL A 2 -5.72 -20.22 -10.76
C VAL A 2 -6.43 -18.92 -10.32
N VAL A 3 -7.33 -19.01 -9.36
CA VAL A 3 -8.06 -17.89 -8.80
C VAL A 3 -7.10 -16.89 -8.14
N ASP A 4 -6.15 -17.35 -7.33
CA ASP A 4 -5.17 -16.48 -6.65
C ASP A 4 -4.27 -15.74 -7.62
N ILE A 5 -3.83 -16.41 -8.71
CA ILE A 5 -3.06 -15.78 -9.78
C ILE A 5 -3.91 -14.69 -10.46
N GLY A 6 -5.20 -14.96 -10.73
CA GLY A 6 -6.10 -13.98 -11.31
C GLY A 6 -6.24 -12.72 -10.45
N TYR A 7 -6.43 -12.90 -9.14
CA TYR A 7 -6.49 -11.78 -8.19
C TYR A 7 -5.16 -11.01 -8.10
N PHE A 8 -4.03 -11.73 -8.14
CA PHE A 8 -2.71 -11.11 -8.15
C PHE A 8 -2.46 -10.26 -9.41
N VAL A 9 -2.85 -10.76 -10.58
CA VAL A 9 -2.75 -10.00 -11.84
C VAL A 9 -3.60 -8.72 -11.79
N LEU A 10 -4.84 -8.82 -11.29
CA LEU A 10 -5.70 -7.65 -11.11
C LEU A 10 -5.10 -6.64 -10.11
N LEU A 11 -4.49 -7.12 -9.04
CA LEU A 11 -3.78 -6.28 -8.08
C LEU A 11 -2.59 -5.57 -8.73
N CYS A 12 -1.81 -6.26 -9.57
CA CYS A 12 -0.70 -5.67 -10.33
C CYS A 12 -1.19 -4.55 -11.25
N LEU A 13 -2.32 -4.75 -11.94
CA LEU A 13 -2.91 -3.73 -12.81
C LEU A 13 -3.36 -2.51 -12.02
N LEU A 14 -4.11 -2.71 -10.93
CA LEU A 14 -4.56 -1.61 -10.07
C LEU A 14 -3.39 -0.87 -9.42
N GLY A 15 -2.38 -1.59 -8.93
CA GLY A 15 -1.15 -1.01 -8.37
C GLY A 15 -0.35 -0.22 -9.39
N GLY A 16 -0.27 -0.71 -10.64
CA GLY A 16 0.37 0.00 -11.75
C GLY A 16 -0.36 1.29 -12.12
N VAL A 17 -1.69 1.25 -12.21
CA VAL A 17 -2.51 2.45 -12.46
C VAL A 17 -2.37 3.46 -11.32
N LEU A 18 -2.36 2.99 -10.07
CA LEU A 18 -2.16 3.84 -8.89
C LEU A 18 -0.78 4.52 -8.94
N ALA A 19 0.27 3.75 -9.19
CA ALA A 19 1.62 4.28 -9.31
C ALA A 19 1.74 5.33 -10.42
N TRP A 20 1.11 5.07 -11.56
CA TRP A 20 1.07 6.02 -12.68
C TRP A 20 0.38 7.33 -12.29
N ILE A 21 -0.81 7.27 -11.68
CA ILE A 21 -1.57 8.46 -11.29
C ILE A 21 -0.84 9.25 -10.21
N ASP A 22 -0.23 8.56 -9.24
CA ASP A 22 0.52 9.23 -8.17
C ASP A 22 1.79 9.90 -8.68
N LEU A 23 2.48 9.31 -9.68
CA LEU A 23 3.62 9.94 -10.36
C LEU A 23 3.22 11.17 -11.17
N ASP A 24 2.05 11.13 -11.82
CA ASP A 24 1.57 12.22 -12.69
C ASP A 24 0.95 13.37 -11.90
N ARG A 25 0.16 13.05 -10.87
CA ARG A 25 -0.68 14.02 -10.15
C ARG A 25 -0.31 14.21 -8.68
N GLY A 26 0.49 13.31 -8.09
CA GLY A 26 0.85 13.32 -6.66
C GLY A 26 -0.35 13.08 -5.73
N ILE A 27 -1.38 12.41 -6.22
CA ILE A 27 -2.59 12.08 -5.46
C ILE A 27 -3.02 10.64 -5.72
N ILE A 28 -3.44 9.96 -4.66
CA ILE A 28 -4.01 8.62 -4.75
C ILE A 28 -5.53 8.75 -4.78
N PRO A 29 -6.20 8.39 -5.90
CA PRO A 29 -7.66 8.50 -6.01
C PRO A 29 -8.37 7.51 -5.06
N ASP A 30 -9.43 7.96 -4.40
CA ASP A 30 -10.19 7.14 -3.45
C ASP A 30 -10.81 5.90 -4.08
N TRP A 31 -11.24 5.99 -5.35
CA TRP A 31 -11.83 4.87 -6.06
C TRP A 31 -10.84 3.71 -6.29
N LEU A 32 -9.54 4.01 -6.47
CA LEU A 32 -8.50 2.99 -6.59
C LEU A 32 -8.27 2.27 -5.26
N ASN A 33 -8.20 3.02 -4.15
CA ASN A 33 -8.11 2.41 -2.83
C ASN A 33 -9.30 1.51 -2.54
N LEU A 34 -10.51 1.97 -2.92
CA LEU A 34 -11.74 1.17 -2.77
C LEU A 34 -11.73 -0.08 -3.67
N ALA A 35 -11.22 0.05 -4.91
CA ALA A 35 -11.09 -1.09 -5.83
C ALA A 35 -10.10 -2.13 -5.28
N ILE A 36 -8.94 -1.71 -4.77
CA ILE A 36 -7.94 -2.60 -4.14
C ILE A 36 -8.54 -3.28 -2.90
N ALA A 37 -9.20 -2.53 -2.03
CA ALA A 37 -9.84 -3.07 -0.84
C ALA A 37 -10.96 -4.06 -1.19
N GLY A 38 -11.82 -3.71 -2.14
CA GLY A 38 -12.93 -4.57 -2.60
C GLY A 38 -12.42 -5.85 -3.26
N LEU A 39 -11.34 -5.76 -4.04
CA LEU A 39 -10.71 -6.92 -4.65
C LEU A 39 -10.12 -7.87 -3.60
N GLY A 40 -9.46 -7.36 -2.56
CA GLY A 40 -8.93 -8.15 -1.45
C GLY A 40 -10.03 -8.81 -0.63
N LEU A 41 -11.10 -8.06 -0.32
CA LEU A 41 -12.25 -8.57 0.41
C LEU A 41 -12.98 -9.65 -0.38
N SER A 42 -13.20 -9.43 -1.69
CA SER A 42 -13.84 -10.44 -2.56
C SER A 42 -13.02 -11.72 -2.65
N LYS A 43 -11.69 -11.62 -2.68
CA LYS A 43 -10.79 -12.78 -2.60
C LYS A 43 -11.00 -13.56 -1.32
N ALA A 44 -11.00 -12.87 -0.17
CA ALA A 44 -11.19 -13.52 1.13
C ALA A 44 -12.55 -14.21 1.26
N LEU A 45 -13.62 -13.63 0.73
CA LEU A 45 -14.96 -14.20 0.75
C LEU A 45 -15.14 -15.37 -0.23
N LEU A 46 -14.47 -15.35 -1.39
CA LEU A 46 -14.64 -16.38 -2.42
C LEU A 46 -13.70 -17.58 -2.25
N VAL A 47 -12.50 -17.36 -1.68
CA VAL A 47 -11.51 -18.42 -1.45
C VAL A 47 -11.58 -18.97 -0.02
N GLY A 48 -11.98 -18.13 0.94
CA GLY A 48 -12.22 -18.48 2.32
C GLY A 48 -13.72 -18.63 2.61
N ASP A 49 -14.13 -18.04 3.70
CA ASP A 49 -15.51 -17.99 4.15
C ASP A 49 -15.86 -16.57 4.67
N ALA A 50 -17.09 -16.41 5.19
CA ALA A 50 -17.53 -15.13 5.73
C ALA A 50 -16.67 -14.68 6.93
N SER A 51 -16.12 -15.60 7.71
CA SER A 51 -15.25 -15.29 8.85
C SER A 51 -13.91 -14.75 8.38
N ALA A 52 -13.31 -15.35 7.33
CA ALA A 52 -12.08 -14.85 6.72
C ALA A 52 -12.27 -13.43 6.13
N GLY A 53 -13.40 -13.18 5.48
CA GLY A 53 -13.73 -11.84 4.98
C GLY A 53 -13.83 -10.81 6.09
N LEU A 54 -14.43 -11.15 7.22
CA LEU A 54 -14.53 -10.27 8.38
C LEU A 54 -13.17 -10.01 9.03
N GLU A 55 -12.33 -11.04 9.13
CA GLU A 55 -10.98 -10.94 9.70
C GLU A 55 -10.10 -9.97 8.89
N VAL A 56 -9.99 -10.13 7.57
CA VAL A 56 -9.18 -9.23 6.74
C VAL A 56 -9.74 -7.81 6.70
N ALA A 57 -11.06 -7.65 6.76
CA ALA A 57 -11.69 -6.35 6.86
C ALA A 57 -11.35 -5.65 8.20
N ALA A 58 -11.37 -6.40 9.30
CA ALA A 58 -11.00 -5.90 10.62
C ALA A 58 -9.51 -5.50 10.67
N GLU A 59 -8.62 -6.31 10.09
CA GLU A 59 -7.19 -5.99 9.98
C GLU A 59 -6.95 -4.71 9.17
N GLY A 60 -7.57 -4.60 7.99
CA GLY A 60 -7.46 -3.39 7.16
C GLY A 60 -7.99 -2.15 7.88
N ALA A 61 -9.13 -2.26 8.58
CA ALA A 61 -9.67 -1.18 9.38
C ALA A 61 -8.75 -0.79 10.56
N ALA A 62 -8.20 -1.77 11.27
CA ALA A 62 -7.28 -1.54 12.38
C ALA A 62 -6.02 -0.79 11.90
N ILE A 63 -5.43 -1.23 10.78
CA ILE A 63 -4.28 -0.57 10.15
C ILE A 63 -4.65 0.87 9.77
N GLY A 64 -5.79 1.08 9.11
CA GLY A 64 -6.27 2.41 8.74
C GLY A 64 -6.43 3.33 9.94
N ILE A 65 -7.03 2.84 11.03
CA ILE A 65 -7.22 3.59 12.29
C ILE A 65 -5.86 3.96 12.90
N VAL A 66 -4.92 3.01 12.98
CA VAL A 66 -3.58 3.25 13.55
C VAL A 66 -2.85 4.34 12.76
N PHE A 67 -2.79 4.23 11.42
CA PHE A 67 -2.11 5.23 10.60
C PHE A 67 -2.83 6.58 10.58
N TRP A 68 -4.17 6.59 10.67
CA TRP A 68 -4.93 7.81 10.82
C TRP A 68 -4.65 8.50 12.16
N LEU A 69 -4.57 7.73 13.26
CA LEU A 69 -4.20 8.25 14.58
C LEU A 69 -2.77 8.80 14.59
N LEU A 70 -1.81 8.04 14.02
CA LEU A 70 -0.41 8.48 13.90
C LEU A 70 -0.31 9.80 13.11
N ARG A 71 -1.02 9.90 11.97
CA ARG A 71 -1.09 11.13 11.20
C ARG A 71 -1.66 12.29 12.00
N ARG A 72 -2.77 12.06 12.73
CA ARG A 72 -3.43 13.09 13.55
C ARG A 72 -2.54 13.53 14.70
N LEU A 73 -1.89 12.59 15.37
CA LEU A 73 -0.96 12.86 16.48
C LEU A 73 0.27 13.64 16.00
N TYR A 74 0.85 13.24 14.88
CA TYR A 74 1.98 13.93 14.28
C TYR A 74 1.62 15.38 13.88
N PHE A 75 0.45 15.58 13.30
CA PHE A 75 -0.05 16.91 12.95
C PHE A 75 -0.30 17.78 14.21
N ALA A 76 -0.86 17.19 15.27
CA ALA A 76 -1.08 17.91 16.55
C ALA A 76 0.25 18.36 17.16
N TYR A 77 1.30 17.53 17.07
CA TYR A 77 2.59 17.81 17.69
C TYR A 77 3.48 18.74 16.84
N ARG A 78 3.58 18.50 15.53
CA ARG A 78 4.50 19.21 14.62
C ARG A 78 3.84 20.31 13.80
N LYS A 79 2.51 20.36 13.74
CA LYS A 79 1.71 21.26 12.88
C LYS A 79 2.06 21.18 11.39
N VAL A 80 2.72 20.10 10.96
CA VAL A 80 3.10 19.80 9.59
C VAL A 80 2.45 18.49 9.18
N GLN A 81 1.90 18.42 7.96
CA GLN A 81 1.36 17.17 7.43
C GLN A 81 2.52 16.27 7.01
N GLY A 82 2.81 15.23 7.79
CA GLY A 82 3.89 14.27 7.51
C GLY A 82 3.46 13.11 6.63
N LEU A 83 2.21 12.65 6.73
CA LEU A 83 1.68 11.51 5.96
C LEU A 83 0.44 11.95 5.18
N GLY A 84 0.39 11.61 3.88
CA GLY A 84 -0.76 11.87 3.02
C GLY A 84 -2.01 11.10 3.47
N LEU A 85 -3.19 11.69 3.32
CA LEU A 85 -4.45 10.95 3.54
C LEU A 85 -4.62 9.79 2.56
N GLY A 86 -4.11 9.96 1.33
CA GLY A 86 -4.10 8.91 0.32
C GLY A 86 -3.32 7.68 0.77
N ASP A 87 -2.12 7.89 1.34
CA ASP A 87 -1.26 6.81 1.84
C ASP A 87 -1.92 6.04 3.00
N VAL A 88 -2.61 6.76 3.92
CA VAL A 88 -3.36 6.12 5.01
C VAL A 88 -4.46 5.22 4.48
N LYS A 89 -5.24 5.69 3.49
CA LYS A 89 -6.30 4.91 2.86
C LYS A 89 -5.73 3.72 2.09
N PHE A 90 -4.61 3.92 1.40
CA PHE A 90 -3.91 2.85 0.71
C PHE A 90 -3.42 1.77 1.67
N LEU A 91 -2.81 2.16 2.80
CA LEU A 91 -2.35 1.20 3.82
C LEU A 91 -3.49 0.41 4.44
N ALA A 92 -4.66 1.03 4.62
CA ALA A 92 -5.86 0.32 5.04
C ALA A 92 -6.31 -0.72 4.00
N ALA A 93 -6.33 -0.35 2.71
CA ALA A 93 -6.65 -1.25 1.62
C ALA A 93 -5.61 -2.37 1.46
N ALA A 94 -4.32 -2.04 1.58
CA ALA A 94 -3.23 -3.00 1.54
C ALA A 94 -3.29 -3.99 2.72
N GLY A 95 -3.73 -3.53 3.89
CA GLY A 95 -3.92 -4.38 5.07
C GLY A 95 -4.89 -5.53 4.86
N ILE A 96 -5.92 -5.33 4.02
CA ILE A 96 -6.86 -6.40 3.63
C ILE A 96 -6.16 -7.51 2.84
N TRP A 97 -5.07 -7.19 2.14
CA TRP A 97 -4.30 -8.14 1.35
C TRP A 97 -3.22 -8.87 2.13
N VAL A 98 -2.44 -8.11 2.90
CA VAL A 98 -1.20 -8.62 3.51
C VAL A 98 -1.35 -8.89 5.00
N GLY A 99 -2.44 -8.42 5.60
CA GLY A 99 -2.67 -8.53 7.03
C GLY A 99 -1.72 -7.67 7.88
N VAL A 100 -1.93 -7.69 9.18
CA VAL A 100 -1.06 -7.00 10.14
C VAL A 100 0.37 -7.57 10.11
N ALA A 101 0.52 -8.88 9.90
CA ALA A 101 1.81 -9.56 9.86
C ALA A 101 2.66 -9.17 8.62
N GLY A 102 2.04 -8.92 7.47
CA GLY A 102 2.73 -8.53 6.23
C GLY A 102 3.07 -7.04 6.16
N LEU A 103 2.42 -6.22 6.97
CA LEU A 103 2.57 -4.76 6.95
C LEU A 103 4.01 -4.28 7.21
N PRO A 104 4.77 -4.79 8.19
CA PRO A 104 6.15 -4.36 8.40
C PRO A 104 7.06 -4.61 7.19
N VAL A 105 6.88 -5.76 6.52
CA VAL A 105 7.63 -6.11 5.31
C VAL A 105 7.26 -5.18 4.16
N LEU A 106 5.97 -4.89 3.98
CA LEU A 106 5.48 -3.93 2.99
C LEU A 106 6.13 -2.56 3.18
N LEU A 107 6.10 -2.03 4.41
CA LEU A 107 6.68 -0.72 4.73
C LEU A 107 8.20 -0.70 4.56
N MET A 108 8.88 -1.79 4.92
CA MET A 108 10.32 -1.92 4.75
C MET A 108 10.71 -1.89 3.27
N VAL A 109 10.01 -2.66 2.42
CA VAL A 109 10.25 -2.68 0.97
C VAL A 109 9.95 -1.31 0.35
N ALA A 110 8.83 -0.68 0.73
CA ALA A 110 8.47 0.65 0.28
C ALA A 110 9.53 1.70 0.66
N ALA A 111 10.02 1.67 1.91
CA ALA A 111 11.04 2.59 2.39
C ALA A 111 12.39 2.38 1.69
N LEU A 112 12.82 1.12 1.50
CA LEU A 112 14.07 0.80 0.81
C LEU A 112 14.03 1.22 -0.66
N THR A 113 12.93 0.95 -1.37
CA THR A 113 12.78 1.35 -2.78
C THR A 113 12.70 2.87 -2.94
N ALA A 114 12.03 3.56 -2.03
CA ALA A 114 11.99 5.03 -2.00
C ALA A 114 13.41 5.62 -1.74
N LEU A 115 14.15 5.05 -0.78
CA LEU A 115 15.50 5.50 -0.44
C LEU A 115 16.48 5.25 -1.60
N LEU A 116 16.39 4.10 -2.28
CA LEU A 116 17.18 3.79 -3.46
C LEU A 116 16.89 4.77 -4.59
N CYS A 117 15.62 5.06 -4.85
CA CYS A 117 15.22 6.03 -5.87
C CYS A 117 15.76 7.43 -5.54
N ALA A 118 15.61 7.88 -4.30
CA ALA A 118 16.15 9.17 -3.85
C ALA A 118 17.67 9.22 -3.97
N GLY A 119 18.37 8.15 -3.60
CA GLY A 119 19.83 8.04 -3.75
C GLY A 119 20.30 8.14 -5.20
N VAL A 120 19.63 7.41 -6.10
CA VAL A 120 19.94 7.46 -7.54
C VAL A 120 19.70 8.86 -8.10
N MET A 121 18.59 9.51 -7.76
CA MET A 121 18.31 10.89 -8.20
C MET A 121 19.36 11.88 -7.70
N GLN A 122 19.83 11.73 -6.46
CA GLN A 122 20.87 12.59 -5.90
C GLN A 122 22.22 12.38 -6.59
N LEU A 123 22.60 11.12 -6.90
CA LEU A 123 23.81 10.80 -7.65
C LEU A 123 23.75 11.32 -9.10
N ALA A 124 22.56 11.35 -9.70
CA ALA A 124 22.33 11.93 -11.04
C ALA A 124 22.35 13.47 -11.05
N GLY A 125 22.69 14.12 -9.93
CA GLY A 125 22.85 15.58 -9.85
C GLY A 125 21.55 16.36 -9.61
N HIS A 126 20.42 15.67 -9.38
CA HIS A 126 19.18 16.32 -8.99
C HIS A 126 19.27 16.72 -7.51
N ARG A 127 19.30 18.02 -7.24
CA ARG A 127 19.28 18.52 -5.85
C ARG A 127 17.88 18.29 -5.26
N LEU A 128 17.74 17.20 -4.53
CA LEU A 128 16.52 16.95 -3.73
C LEU A 128 16.49 17.98 -2.60
N ASN A 129 15.61 18.96 -2.70
CA ASN A 129 15.35 19.89 -1.62
C ASN A 129 14.38 19.23 -0.63
N ALA A 130 14.45 19.57 0.66
CA ALA A 130 13.54 19.09 1.70
C ALA A 130 12.04 19.37 1.43
N ARG A 131 11.75 20.16 0.38
CA ARG A 131 10.42 20.46 -0.14
C ARG A 131 10.03 19.66 -1.39
N THR A 132 10.93 18.82 -1.93
CA THR A 132 10.58 17.96 -3.07
C THR A 132 9.68 16.83 -2.55
N SER A 133 8.40 16.96 -2.79
CA SER A 133 7.41 15.92 -2.49
C SER A 133 7.63 14.76 -3.47
N LEU A 134 8.33 13.72 -3.02
CA LEU A 134 8.38 12.46 -3.77
C LEU A 134 7.03 11.75 -3.60
N PRO A 135 6.36 11.36 -4.69
CA PRO A 135 5.15 10.55 -4.60
C PRO A 135 5.50 9.21 -3.94
N PHE A 136 4.85 8.91 -2.81
CA PHE A 136 5.15 7.71 -2.03
C PHE A 136 4.33 6.50 -2.47
N GLY A 137 3.21 6.74 -3.18
CA GLY A 137 2.30 5.71 -3.68
C GLY A 137 2.95 4.59 -4.50
N PRO A 138 3.85 4.89 -5.47
CA PRO A 138 4.53 3.85 -6.25
C PRO A 138 5.34 2.88 -5.39
N PHE A 139 6.01 3.38 -4.35
CA PHE A 139 6.82 2.56 -3.45
C PHE A 139 5.95 1.68 -2.55
N LEU A 140 4.82 2.21 -2.09
CA LEU A 140 3.81 1.44 -1.36
C LEU A 140 3.20 0.34 -2.25
N ALA A 141 2.91 0.64 -3.52
CA ALA A 141 2.41 -0.35 -4.46
C ALA A 141 3.43 -1.47 -4.70
N ILE A 142 4.73 -1.15 -4.86
CA ILE A 142 5.80 -2.14 -4.96
C ILE A 142 5.85 -3.02 -3.69
N GLY A 143 5.78 -2.41 -2.51
CA GLY A 143 5.75 -3.14 -1.25
C GLY A 143 4.57 -4.10 -1.15
N LEU A 144 3.36 -3.64 -1.51
CA LEU A 144 2.16 -4.47 -1.54
C LEU A 144 2.30 -5.66 -2.49
N LEU A 145 2.74 -5.41 -3.73
CA LEU A 145 2.93 -6.46 -4.73
C LEU A 145 3.98 -7.48 -4.31
N PHE A 146 5.08 -7.02 -3.72
CA PHE A 146 6.14 -7.89 -3.22
C PHE A 146 5.64 -8.84 -2.13
N VAL A 147 4.96 -8.32 -1.11
CA VAL A 147 4.42 -9.15 -0.01
C VAL A 147 3.34 -10.10 -0.52
N SER A 148 2.44 -9.62 -1.40
CA SER A 148 1.41 -10.46 -2.00
C SER A 148 1.99 -11.59 -2.85
N ALA A 149 3.10 -11.34 -3.58
CA ALA A 149 3.81 -12.37 -4.34
C ALA A 149 4.47 -13.41 -3.41
N LEU A 150 5.07 -12.97 -2.30
CA LEU A 150 5.60 -13.89 -1.29
C LEU A 150 4.52 -14.79 -0.70
N GLN A 151 3.37 -14.21 -0.32
CA GLN A 151 2.24 -14.97 0.21
C GLN A 151 1.71 -15.98 -0.82
N LEU A 152 1.63 -15.59 -2.09
CA LEU A 152 1.23 -16.50 -3.17
C LEU A 152 2.21 -17.67 -3.31
N HIS A 153 3.52 -17.41 -3.23
CA HIS A 153 4.55 -18.46 -3.29
C HIS A 153 4.43 -19.44 -2.13
N TRP A 154 4.25 -18.93 -0.89
CA TRP A 154 4.09 -19.76 0.30
C TRP A 154 2.80 -20.60 0.29
N SER A 155 1.74 -20.12 -0.37
CA SER A 155 0.50 -20.88 -0.54
C SER A 155 0.61 -21.99 -1.59
N CYS A 156 1.67 -21.98 -2.41
CA CYS A 156 1.92 -22.98 -3.46
C CYS A 156 2.90 -24.09 -3.02
N CYS A 157 3.63 -23.92 -1.90
CA CYS A 157 4.53 -24.89 -1.32
C CYS A 157 3.90 -25.67 -0.17
#